data_bd9c2c6e2cc05cccb2558b19fa8b07eb
#
_entry.id   bd9c2c6e2cc05cccb2558b19fa8b07eb
#
_cell.length_a   1.000
_cell.length_b   1.000
_cell.length_c   1.000
_cell.angle_alpha   90.00
_cell.angle_beta   90.00
_cell.angle_gamma   90.00
#
_symmetry.space_group_name_H-M   'P 1'
#
loop_
_entity.id
_entity.type
_entity.pdbx_description
1 polymer ?
#
loop_
_entity_poly.entity_id
_entity_poly.type
_entity_poly.pdbx_seq_one_letter_code
_entity_poly.pdbx_strand_id
1 'polypeptide(L)'
;AAAAIVAMSLTRPGAVAFSMAVFAVLTWRWWRGLDRGWPERIRLAGLGAITGAAGFAWLVIAWAATGRFDAYLVTELAWRRGYTDSVKLNLLEPWFASAEFWLGRGTGALVVLALFTFAAWVMLTPAVKALPIELRAFSGAYLLYLALVFFPQSSTVRILFPAFGLLVALGARTVNLRPPAKYALLALAVVLQLGWLLTCWRYSAPDFSPP
;
A
#
# COMPACT_ATOMS: atom_id res chain seq x y z
N ALA A 1 6.24 -21.68 5.82
CA ALA A 1 6.02 -20.22 5.85
C ALA A 1 7.08 -19.50 5.00
N ALA A 2 8.41 -19.63 5.26
CA ALA A 2 9.45 -18.89 4.53
C ALA A 2 9.40 -19.07 3.01
N ALA A 3 9.26 -20.29 2.50
CA ALA A 3 9.17 -20.56 1.06
C ALA A 3 7.96 -19.85 0.41
N ALA A 4 6.80 -19.84 1.06
CA ALA A 4 5.61 -19.13 0.57
C ALA A 4 5.83 -17.61 0.54
N ILE A 5 6.53 -17.06 1.53
CA ILE A 5 6.88 -15.63 1.59
C ILE A 5 7.82 -15.26 0.45
N VAL A 6 8.86 -16.07 0.20
CA VAL A 6 9.79 -15.86 -0.91
C VAL A 6 9.05 -15.91 -2.24
N ALA A 7 8.19 -16.92 -2.48
CA ALA A 7 7.38 -17.00 -3.68
C ALA A 7 6.46 -15.79 -3.86
N MET A 8 5.79 -15.35 -2.80
CA MET A 8 4.96 -14.14 -2.83
C MET A 8 5.79 -12.89 -3.14
N SER A 9 7.01 -12.78 -2.63
CA SER A 9 7.90 -11.64 -2.86
C SER A 9 8.36 -11.54 -4.30
N LEU A 10 8.53 -12.69 -4.96
CA LEU A 10 8.88 -12.76 -6.38
C LEU A 10 7.73 -12.39 -7.31
N THR A 11 6.48 -12.45 -6.83
CA THR A 11 5.31 -12.02 -7.60
C THR A 11 4.99 -10.54 -7.43
N ARG A 12 5.23 -10.00 -6.24
CA ARG A 12 5.00 -8.57 -5.94
C ARG A 12 5.88 -8.09 -4.79
N PRO A 13 6.42 -6.86 -4.83
CA PRO A 13 7.31 -6.31 -3.80
C PRO A 13 6.62 -5.95 -2.48
N GLY A 14 5.46 -6.51 -2.18
CA GLY A 14 4.71 -6.30 -0.93
C GLY A 14 5.35 -6.93 0.32
N ALA A 15 6.41 -7.73 0.16
CA ALA A 15 7.10 -8.39 1.27
C ALA A 15 7.74 -7.39 2.25
N VAL A 16 8.20 -6.23 1.77
CA VAL A 16 8.73 -5.17 2.63
C VAL A 16 7.67 -4.70 3.62
N ALA A 17 6.44 -4.47 3.18
CA ALA A 17 5.33 -4.09 4.05
C ALA A 17 5.02 -5.17 5.09
N PHE A 18 5.07 -6.45 4.70
CA PHE A 18 4.88 -7.56 5.62
C PHE A 18 6.00 -7.64 6.66
N SER A 19 7.26 -7.46 6.24
CA SER A 19 8.41 -7.37 7.15
C SER A 19 8.22 -6.24 8.18
N MET A 20 7.84 -5.05 7.73
CA MET A 20 7.54 -3.91 8.61
C MET A 20 6.43 -4.25 9.62
N ALA A 21 5.38 -4.95 9.19
CA ALA A 21 4.29 -5.39 10.06
C ALA A 21 4.77 -6.38 11.13
N VAL A 22 5.61 -7.36 10.75
CA VAL A 22 6.18 -8.34 11.69
C VAL A 22 7.03 -7.65 12.75
N PHE A 23 7.90 -6.72 12.35
CA PHE A 23 8.70 -5.96 13.31
C PHE A 23 7.85 -5.04 14.19
N ALA A 24 6.80 -4.42 13.65
CA ALA A 24 5.86 -3.63 14.44
C ALA A 24 5.14 -4.48 15.51
N VAL A 25 4.68 -5.69 15.15
CA VAL A 25 4.06 -6.63 16.09
C VAL A 25 5.07 -7.09 17.16
N LEU A 26 6.30 -7.43 16.75
CA LEU A 26 7.36 -7.84 17.66
C LEU A 26 7.65 -6.74 18.69
N THR A 27 7.88 -5.51 18.23
CA THR A 27 8.16 -4.34 19.07
C THR A 27 6.99 -4.06 20.02
N TRP A 28 5.75 -4.09 19.50
CA TRP A 28 4.56 -3.85 20.30
C TRP A 28 4.39 -4.90 21.40
N ARG A 29 4.56 -6.20 21.06
CA ARG A 29 4.47 -7.29 22.05
C ARG A 29 5.54 -7.17 23.12
N TRP A 30 6.78 -6.88 22.71
CA TRP A 30 7.89 -6.64 23.64
C TRP A 30 7.59 -5.49 24.59
N TRP A 31 7.17 -4.36 24.06
CA TRP A 31 6.86 -3.16 24.87
C TRP A 31 5.71 -3.38 25.85
N ARG A 32 4.74 -4.20 25.48
CA ARG A 32 3.58 -4.54 26.33
C ARG A 32 3.83 -5.73 27.27
N GLY A 33 4.99 -6.36 27.23
CA GLY A 33 5.29 -7.56 28.01
C GLY A 33 4.42 -8.76 27.64
N LEU A 34 3.93 -8.82 26.38
CA LEU A 34 3.03 -9.85 25.88
C LEU A 34 3.77 -10.91 25.05
N ASP A 35 5.07 -10.82 24.92
CA ASP A 35 5.87 -11.79 24.21
C ASP A 35 6.09 -13.05 25.06
N ARG A 36 6.21 -14.19 24.38
CA ARG A 36 6.45 -15.51 25.00
C ARG A 36 7.93 -15.79 25.24
N GLY A 37 8.74 -14.74 25.39
CA GLY A 37 10.16 -14.84 25.67
C GLY A 37 11.04 -14.91 24.41
N TRP A 38 12.32 -15.20 24.65
CA TRP A 38 13.37 -15.16 23.64
C TRP A 38 13.12 -16.03 22.39
N PRO A 39 12.56 -17.27 22.48
CA PRO A 39 12.30 -18.08 21.28
C PRO A 39 11.27 -17.45 20.34
N GLU A 40 10.23 -16.78 20.85
CA GLU A 40 9.26 -16.08 20.01
C GLU A 40 9.91 -14.87 19.33
N ARG A 41 10.71 -14.12 20.06
CA ARG A 41 11.41 -12.94 19.51
C ARG A 41 12.30 -13.33 18.35
N ILE A 42 13.11 -14.41 18.49
CA ILE A 42 13.98 -14.89 17.41
C ILE A 42 13.16 -15.33 16.21
N ARG A 43 12.05 -16.06 16.41
CA ARG A 43 11.20 -16.53 15.31
C ARG A 43 10.58 -15.36 14.53
N LEU A 44 10.03 -14.37 15.22
CA LEU A 44 9.43 -13.19 14.57
C LEU A 44 10.51 -12.32 13.92
N ALA A 45 11.63 -12.07 14.57
CA ALA A 45 12.74 -11.33 13.99
C ALA A 45 13.30 -12.03 12.75
N GLY A 46 13.50 -13.35 12.81
CA GLY A 46 13.93 -14.15 11.67
C GLY A 46 12.92 -14.12 10.51
N LEU A 47 11.62 -14.23 10.81
CA LEU A 47 10.57 -14.11 9.81
C LEU A 47 10.59 -12.71 9.16
N GLY A 48 10.66 -11.65 9.95
CA GLY A 48 10.76 -10.28 9.46
C GLY A 48 12.00 -10.07 8.59
N ALA A 49 13.17 -10.56 9.02
CA ALA A 49 14.41 -10.43 8.29
C ALA A 49 14.38 -11.18 6.94
N ILE A 50 13.91 -12.44 6.93
CA ILE A 50 13.79 -13.23 5.69
C ILE A 50 12.82 -12.54 4.73
N THR A 51 11.69 -12.04 5.24
CA THR A 51 10.69 -11.37 4.42
C THR A 51 11.20 -10.04 3.88
N GLY A 52 11.90 -9.28 4.70
CA GLY A 52 12.56 -8.03 4.27
C GLY A 52 13.61 -8.28 3.18
N ALA A 53 14.49 -9.26 3.39
CA ALA A 53 15.48 -9.64 2.38
C ALA A 53 14.83 -10.10 1.07
N ALA A 54 13.76 -10.91 1.14
CA ALA A 54 13.01 -11.35 -0.03
C ALA A 54 12.33 -10.19 -0.78
N GLY A 55 11.96 -9.09 -0.08
CA GLY A 55 11.42 -7.88 -0.71
C GLY A 55 12.41 -7.18 -1.63
N PHE A 56 13.71 -7.39 -1.44
CA PHE A 56 14.77 -6.85 -2.29
C PHE A 56 15.31 -7.86 -3.33
N ALA A 57 14.69 -9.06 -3.41
CA ALA A 57 15.18 -10.13 -4.28
C ALA A 57 15.31 -9.68 -5.75
N TRP A 58 14.34 -8.92 -6.27
CA TRP A 58 14.37 -8.44 -7.66
C TRP A 58 15.52 -7.49 -7.96
N LEU A 59 15.94 -6.67 -6.99
CA LEU A 59 17.13 -5.81 -7.14
C LEU A 59 18.39 -6.68 -7.33
N VAL A 60 18.52 -7.72 -6.49
CA VAL A 60 19.66 -8.65 -6.54
C VAL A 60 19.65 -9.48 -7.83
N ILE A 61 18.48 -10.01 -8.23
CA ILE A 61 18.32 -10.79 -9.46
C ILE A 61 18.66 -9.95 -10.69
N ALA A 62 18.13 -8.72 -10.77
CA ALA A 62 18.39 -7.82 -11.88
C ALA A 62 19.88 -7.42 -11.95
N TRP A 63 20.49 -7.14 -10.80
CA TRP A 63 21.94 -6.88 -10.73
C TRP A 63 22.75 -8.08 -11.19
N ALA A 64 22.48 -9.27 -10.69
CA ALA A 64 23.19 -10.49 -11.06
C ALA A 64 23.06 -10.82 -12.57
N ALA A 65 21.87 -10.56 -13.16
CA ALA A 65 21.62 -10.82 -14.57
C ALA A 65 22.23 -9.79 -15.52
N THR A 66 22.37 -8.52 -15.08
CA THR A 66 22.76 -7.42 -15.98
C THR A 66 24.13 -6.82 -15.67
N GLY A 67 24.70 -7.12 -14.50
CA GLY A 67 25.91 -6.47 -13.98
C GLY A 67 25.70 -5.02 -13.51
N ARG A 68 24.47 -4.49 -13.60
CA ARG A 68 24.14 -3.12 -13.24
C ARG A 68 23.32 -3.07 -11.96
N PHE A 69 23.85 -2.42 -10.94
CA PHE A 69 23.18 -2.30 -9.62
C PHE A 69 21.82 -1.57 -9.71
N ASP A 70 21.66 -0.62 -10.61
CA ASP A 70 20.47 0.20 -10.81
C ASP A 70 19.45 -0.38 -11.79
N ALA A 71 19.73 -1.54 -12.41
CA ALA A 71 18.93 -2.11 -13.49
C ALA A 71 17.44 -2.24 -13.15
N TYR A 72 17.12 -2.76 -11.96
CA TYR A 72 15.73 -2.90 -11.53
C TYR A 72 15.04 -1.54 -11.41
N LEU A 73 15.67 -0.58 -10.72
CA LEU A 73 15.09 0.74 -10.50
C LEU A 73 14.91 1.50 -11.81
N VAL A 74 15.89 1.45 -12.71
CA VAL A 74 15.80 2.08 -14.04
C VAL A 74 14.62 1.50 -14.83
N THR A 75 14.42 0.19 -14.78
CA THR A 75 13.31 -0.47 -15.48
C THR A 75 11.97 -0.13 -14.83
N GLU A 76 11.89 -0.25 -13.50
CA GLU A 76 10.66 0.01 -12.74
C GLU A 76 10.20 1.48 -12.85
N LEU A 77 11.14 2.41 -12.93
CA LEU A 77 10.84 3.84 -13.03
C LEU A 77 10.70 4.32 -14.48
N ALA A 78 11.07 3.52 -15.48
CA ALA A 78 11.07 3.92 -16.88
C ALA A 78 9.69 4.37 -17.38
N TRP A 79 8.62 3.69 -16.96
CA TRP A 79 7.25 4.01 -17.35
C TRP A 79 6.77 5.36 -16.78
N ARG A 80 7.38 5.85 -15.67
CA ARG A 80 7.03 7.14 -15.08
C ARG A 80 7.47 8.33 -15.94
N ARG A 81 8.40 8.12 -16.89
CA ARG A 81 8.91 9.20 -17.77
C ARG A 81 7.83 9.85 -18.64
N GLY A 82 6.74 9.12 -18.90
CA GLY A 82 5.60 9.67 -19.64
C GLY A 82 4.72 10.64 -18.84
N TYR A 83 4.90 10.69 -17.50
CA TYR A 83 4.02 11.43 -16.59
C TYR A 83 4.77 12.43 -15.71
N THR A 84 6.03 12.16 -15.43
CA THR A 84 6.86 13.02 -14.58
C THR A 84 8.26 13.15 -15.17
N ASP A 85 8.86 14.30 -15.02
CA ASP A 85 10.25 14.52 -15.41
C ASP A 85 11.25 13.80 -14.49
N SER A 86 10.77 13.33 -13.32
CA SER A 86 11.59 12.65 -12.33
C SER A 86 11.51 11.13 -12.49
N VAL A 87 12.66 10.52 -12.76
CA VAL A 87 12.87 9.06 -12.78
C VAL A 87 13.69 8.58 -11.57
N LYS A 88 13.69 9.35 -10.50
CA LYS A 88 14.37 9.00 -9.25
C LYS A 88 13.36 8.45 -8.25
N LEU A 89 13.81 7.51 -7.42
CA LEU A 89 13.01 7.04 -6.29
C LEU A 89 13.12 8.04 -5.15
N ASN A 90 12.24 9.01 -5.15
CA ASN A 90 12.07 9.94 -4.03
C ASN A 90 10.91 9.48 -3.16
N LEU A 91 11.11 9.40 -1.85
CA LEU A 91 10.06 8.99 -0.92
C LEU A 91 8.94 10.03 -0.89
N LEU A 92 7.67 9.58 -0.86
CA LEU A 92 6.45 10.39 -0.87
C LEU A 92 6.19 11.16 -2.17
N GLU A 93 7.22 11.57 -2.89
CA GLU A 93 7.11 12.38 -4.11
C GLU A 93 6.19 11.77 -5.18
N PRO A 94 6.14 10.43 -5.39
CA PRO A 94 5.26 9.84 -6.39
C PRO A 94 3.77 10.19 -6.22
N TRP A 95 3.31 10.38 -5.00
CA TRP A 95 1.93 10.80 -4.72
C TRP A 95 1.65 12.22 -5.18
N PHE A 96 2.58 13.13 -4.89
CA PHE A 96 2.46 14.52 -5.29
C PHE A 96 2.58 14.67 -6.81
N ALA A 97 3.53 13.98 -7.43
CA ALA A 97 3.71 14.00 -8.88
C ALA A 97 2.48 13.45 -9.63
N SER A 98 1.92 12.32 -9.17
CA SER A 98 0.68 11.78 -9.74
C SER A 98 -0.50 12.74 -9.55
N ALA A 99 -0.67 13.28 -8.35
CA ALA A 99 -1.78 14.21 -8.09
C ALA A 99 -1.62 15.53 -8.85
N GLU A 100 -0.40 16.01 -9.05
CA GLU A 100 -0.13 17.19 -9.89
C GLU A 100 -0.51 16.92 -11.35
N PHE A 101 -0.20 15.74 -11.87
CA PHE A 101 -0.56 15.33 -13.22
C PHE A 101 -2.09 15.37 -13.45
N TRP A 102 -2.87 14.84 -12.49
CA TRP A 102 -4.33 14.73 -12.63
C TRP A 102 -5.11 16.00 -12.23
N LEU A 103 -4.64 16.76 -11.25
CA LEU A 103 -5.40 17.80 -10.57
C LEU A 103 -4.71 19.18 -10.59
N GLY A 104 -3.49 19.25 -11.13
CA GLY A 104 -2.66 20.43 -11.04
C GLY A 104 -1.95 20.57 -9.69
N ARG A 105 -0.88 21.37 -9.66
CA ARG A 105 0.09 21.45 -8.54
C ARG A 105 -0.55 21.73 -7.18
N GLY A 106 -1.30 22.80 -7.05
CA GLY A 106 -1.86 23.24 -5.77
C GLY A 106 -2.95 22.28 -5.26
N THR A 107 -3.93 21.98 -6.12
CA THR A 107 -5.05 21.07 -5.79
C THR A 107 -4.55 19.66 -5.52
N GLY A 108 -3.61 19.17 -6.33
CA GLY A 108 -3.01 17.85 -6.15
C GLY A 108 -2.34 17.70 -4.78
N ALA A 109 -1.54 18.67 -4.36
CA ALA A 109 -0.88 18.64 -3.07
C ALA A 109 -1.88 18.62 -1.90
N LEU A 110 -2.94 19.43 -1.97
CA LEU A 110 -3.99 19.43 -0.93
C LEU A 110 -4.71 18.08 -0.84
N VAL A 111 -5.02 17.45 -1.98
CA VAL A 111 -5.67 16.14 -2.02
C VAL A 111 -4.76 15.07 -1.42
N VAL A 112 -3.46 15.06 -1.71
CA VAL A 112 -2.50 14.10 -1.11
C VAL A 112 -2.44 14.28 0.40
N LEU A 113 -2.32 15.52 0.89
CA LEU A 113 -2.31 15.80 2.33
C LEU A 113 -3.61 15.36 3.00
N ALA A 114 -4.75 15.63 2.37
CA ALA A 114 -6.05 15.17 2.87
C ALA A 114 -6.15 13.65 2.92
N LEU A 115 -5.68 12.93 1.89
CA LEU A 115 -5.65 11.47 1.86
C LEU A 115 -4.75 10.88 2.94
N PHE A 116 -3.57 11.43 3.15
CA PHE A 116 -2.65 10.97 4.20
C PHE A 116 -3.22 11.24 5.60
N THR A 117 -3.81 12.41 5.81
CA THR A 117 -4.50 12.76 7.06
C THR A 117 -5.69 11.82 7.30
N PHE A 118 -6.49 11.54 6.27
CA PHE A 118 -7.60 10.60 6.35
C PHE A 118 -7.14 9.19 6.67
N ALA A 119 -6.08 8.69 6.00
CA ALA A 119 -5.52 7.37 6.30
C ALA A 119 -5.02 7.27 7.74
N ALA A 120 -4.31 8.29 8.23
CA ALA A 120 -3.86 8.37 9.62
C ALA A 120 -5.06 8.40 10.60
N TRP A 121 -6.07 9.20 10.30
CA TRP A 121 -7.29 9.25 11.10
C TRP A 121 -8.01 7.89 11.15
N VAL A 122 -8.16 7.20 10.01
CA VAL A 122 -8.75 5.86 9.95
C VAL A 122 -8.01 4.89 10.86
N MET A 123 -6.68 4.89 10.84
CA MET A 123 -5.84 4.03 11.69
C MET A 123 -6.03 4.30 13.19
N LEU A 124 -6.44 5.51 13.57
CA LEU A 124 -6.70 5.91 14.96
C LEU A 124 -8.13 5.65 15.41
N THR A 125 -9.04 5.24 14.52
CA THR A 125 -10.44 4.99 14.87
C THR A 125 -10.59 3.81 15.82
N PRO A 126 -11.59 3.81 16.73
CA PRO A 126 -11.86 2.68 17.60
C PRO A 126 -12.12 1.36 16.86
N ALA A 127 -12.73 1.42 15.66
CA ALA A 127 -12.98 0.22 14.85
C ALA A 127 -11.67 -0.45 14.40
N VAL A 128 -10.69 0.33 13.94
CA VAL A 128 -9.38 -0.23 13.55
C VAL A 128 -8.57 -0.64 14.77
N LYS A 129 -8.68 0.10 15.89
CA LYS A 129 -8.04 -0.28 17.16
C LYS A 129 -8.58 -1.59 17.74
N ALA A 130 -9.81 -1.97 17.42
CA ALA A 130 -10.41 -3.25 17.83
C ALA A 130 -9.93 -4.45 16.98
N LEU A 131 -9.29 -4.23 15.84
CA LEU A 131 -8.70 -5.31 15.05
C LEU A 131 -7.55 -6.00 15.80
N PRO A 132 -7.32 -7.32 15.55
CA PRO A 132 -6.10 -7.99 15.97
C PRO A 132 -4.86 -7.18 15.59
N ILE A 133 -3.87 -7.18 16.48
CA ILE A 133 -2.65 -6.35 16.28
C ILE A 133 -1.95 -6.68 14.96
N GLU A 134 -1.99 -7.94 14.53
CA GLU A 134 -1.38 -8.40 13.29
C GLU A 134 -2.02 -7.75 12.06
N LEU A 135 -3.36 -7.71 12.01
CA LEU A 135 -4.10 -7.06 10.91
C LEU A 135 -3.89 -5.54 10.91
N ARG A 136 -3.90 -4.94 12.10
CA ARG A 136 -3.67 -3.50 12.25
C ARG A 136 -2.25 -3.11 11.84
N ALA A 137 -1.25 -3.86 12.31
CA ALA A 137 0.14 -3.64 11.97
C ALA A 137 0.40 -3.83 10.47
N PHE A 138 -0.19 -4.88 9.87
CA PHE A 138 -0.06 -5.12 8.44
C PHE A 138 -0.72 -3.99 7.62
N SER A 139 -1.94 -3.60 7.96
CA SER A 139 -2.63 -2.51 7.27
C SER A 139 -1.86 -1.19 7.36
N GLY A 140 -1.36 -0.84 8.55
CA GLY A 140 -0.56 0.36 8.74
C GLY A 140 0.77 0.32 8.01
N ALA A 141 1.50 -0.79 8.10
CA ALA A 141 2.77 -0.99 7.39
C ALA A 141 2.59 -0.95 5.87
N TYR A 142 1.51 -1.55 5.37
CA TYR A 142 1.20 -1.57 3.94
C TYR A 142 0.84 -0.16 3.43
N LEU A 143 0.01 0.59 4.15
CA LEU A 143 -0.30 1.98 3.82
C LEU A 143 0.97 2.85 3.85
N LEU A 144 1.82 2.67 4.86
CA LEU A 144 3.09 3.39 4.94
C LEU A 144 4.02 3.04 3.78
N TYR A 145 4.14 1.75 3.43
CA TYR A 145 4.91 1.30 2.28
C TYR A 145 4.40 1.96 0.98
N LEU A 146 3.09 1.96 0.75
CA LEU A 146 2.51 2.61 -0.42
C LEU A 146 2.75 4.13 -0.40
N ALA A 147 2.59 4.78 0.75
CA ALA A 147 2.85 6.21 0.88
C ALA A 147 4.29 6.56 0.48
N LEU A 148 5.25 5.71 0.84
CA LEU A 148 6.67 5.97 0.57
C LEU A 148 7.06 5.79 -0.91
N VAL A 149 6.56 4.75 -1.60
CA VAL A 149 7.13 4.35 -2.90
C VAL A 149 6.13 4.20 -4.05
N PHE A 150 4.83 4.12 -3.74
CA PHE A 150 3.82 3.86 -4.75
C PHE A 150 3.47 5.12 -5.55
N PHE A 151 3.40 4.97 -6.88
CA PHE A 151 2.87 6.00 -7.77
C PHE A 151 1.38 5.71 -8.02
N PRO A 152 0.46 6.54 -7.49
CA PRO A 152 -0.97 6.37 -7.72
C PRO A 152 -1.35 6.46 -9.20
N GLN A 153 -2.15 5.50 -9.63
CA GLN A 153 -2.62 5.35 -11.00
C GLN A 153 -3.99 4.68 -11.02
N SER A 154 -4.54 4.39 -12.18
CA SER A 154 -5.86 3.75 -12.30
C SER A 154 -6.00 2.44 -11.53
N SER A 155 -4.92 1.71 -11.33
CA SER A 155 -4.88 0.47 -10.54
C SER A 155 -4.82 0.66 -9.02
N THR A 156 -4.80 1.90 -8.52
CA THR A 156 -4.66 2.23 -7.08
C THR A 156 -5.66 1.48 -6.21
N VAL A 157 -6.93 1.41 -6.61
CA VAL A 157 -7.97 0.70 -5.85
C VAL A 157 -7.62 -0.79 -5.67
N ARG A 158 -7.14 -1.44 -6.74
CA ARG A 158 -6.71 -2.85 -6.70
C ARG A 158 -5.48 -3.04 -5.81
N ILE A 159 -4.57 -2.07 -5.83
CA ILE A 159 -3.34 -2.12 -5.02
C ILE A 159 -3.64 -1.89 -3.54
N LEU A 160 -4.66 -1.12 -3.19
CA LEU A 160 -5.11 -0.95 -1.81
C LEU A 160 -5.81 -2.18 -1.22
N PHE A 161 -6.23 -3.14 -2.04
CA PHE A 161 -6.98 -4.31 -1.59
C PHE A 161 -6.30 -5.14 -0.48
N PRO A 162 -4.98 -5.33 -0.43
CA PRO A 162 -4.33 -6.02 0.69
C PRO A 162 -4.57 -5.40 2.07
N ALA A 163 -4.93 -4.11 2.13
CA ALA A 163 -5.35 -3.46 3.38
C ALA A 163 -6.83 -3.74 3.74
N PHE A 164 -7.41 -4.85 3.25
CA PHE A 164 -8.82 -5.23 3.44
C PHE A 164 -9.27 -5.25 4.91
N GLY A 165 -8.36 -5.48 5.86
CA GLY A 165 -8.63 -5.39 7.29
C GLY A 165 -9.27 -4.05 7.69
N LEU A 166 -8.88 -2.96 7.03
CA LEU A 166 -9.50 -1.64 7.24
C LEU A 166 -10.93 -1.60 6.70
N LEU A 167 -11.18 -2.22 5.55
CA LEU A 167 -12.53 -2.31 4.97
C LEU A 167 -13.46 -3.13 5.88
N VAL A 168 -12.96 -4.23 6.47
CA VAL A 168 -13.71 -5.03 7.47
C VAL A 168 -14.05 -4.18 8.69
N ALA A 169 -13.08 -3.45 9.24
CA ALA A 169 -13.30 -2.59 10.41
C ALA A 169 -14.30 -1.45 10.13
N LEU A 170 -14.23 -0.84 8.97
CA LEU A 170 -15.17 0.22 8.56
C LEU A 170 -16.54 -0.37 8.24
N GLY A 171 -16.58 -1.51 7.53
CA GLY A 171 -17.81 -2.22 7.17
C GLY A 171 -18.59 -2.70 8.41
N ALA A 172 -17.91 -3.14 9.45
CA ALA A 172 -18.56 -3.54 10.70
C ALA A 172 -19.38 -2.39 11.34
N ARG A 173 -18.99 -1.14 11.11
CA ARG A 173 -19.77 0.03 11.58
C ARG A 173 -21.06 0.24 10.81
N THR A 174 -21.15 -0.26 9.59
CA THR A 174 -22.33 -0.09 8.75
C THR A 174 -23.44 -1.10 9.10
N VAL A 175 -23.10 -2.16 9.86
CA VAL A 175 -24.08 -3.21 10.24
C VAL A 175 -25.27 -2.63 10.99
N ASN A 176 -25.02 -1.66 11.87
CA ASN A 176 -26.06 -1.01 12.70
C ASN A 176 -26.73 0.20 12.05
N LEU A 177 -26.39 0.53 10.80
CA LEU A 177 -27.06 1.60 10.09
C LEU A 177 -28.49 1.22 9.71
N ARG A 178 -29.36 2.22 9.62
CA ARG A 178 -30.73 2.05 9.10
C ARG A 178 -30.68 1.59 7.64
N PRO A 179 -31.63 0.77 7.16
CA PRO A 179 -31.64 0.27 5.78
C PRO A 179 -31.45 1.35 4.71
N PRO A 180 -32.11 2.53 4.74
CA PRO A 180 -31.92 3.54 3.72
C PRO A 180 -30.46 4.06 3.67
N ALA A 181 -29.77 4.17 4.82
CA ALA A 181 -28.36 4.58 4.85
C ALA A 181 -27.44 3.51 4.24
N LYS A 182 -27.75 2.22 4.43
CA LYS A 182 -27.02 1.12 3.77
C LYS A 182 -27.17 1.16 2.27
N TYR A 183 -28.40 1.37 1.77
CA TYR A 183 -28.66 1.49 0.33
C TYR A 183 -28.01 2.74 -0.26
N ALA A 184 -28.01 3.88 0.46
CA ALA A 184 -27.32 5.08 0.04
C ALA A 184 -25.80 4.87 -0.06
N LEU A 185 -25.16 4.19 0.90
CA LEU A 185 -23.74 3.84 0.82
C LEU A 185 -23.43 2.90 -0.34
N LEU A 186 -24.30 1.92 -0.60
CA LEU A 186 -24.13 1.02 -1.73
C LEU A 186 -24.26 1.76 -3.06
N ALA A 187 -25.27 2.61 -3.20
CA ALA A 187 -25.47 3.45 -4.39
C ALA A 187 -24.26 4.37 -4.60
N LEU A 188 -23.76 5.01 -3.54
CA LEU A 188 -22.57 5.84 -3.61
C LEU A 188 -21.34 5.02 -4.07
N ALA A 189 -21.14 3.82 -3.53
CA ALA A 189 -20.03 2.96 -3.95
C ALA A 189 -20.14 2.60 -5.45
N VAL A 190 -21.33 2.30 -5.95
CA VAL A 190 -21.57 2.02 -7.37
C VAL A 190 -21.28 3.25 -8.22
N VAL A 191 -21.76 4.44 -7.82
CA VAL A 191 -21.50 5.70 -8.55
C VAL A 191 -20.02 6.01 -8.60
N LEU A 192 -19.30 5.86 -7.47
CA LEU A 192 -17.85 6.07 -7.41
C LEU A 192 -17.09 5.06 -8.29
N GLN A 193 -17.52 3.79 -8.29
CA GLN A 193 -16.93 2.77 -9.14
C GLN A 193 -17.15 3.07 -10.64
N LEU A 194 -18.37 3.46 -11.04
CA LEU A 194 -18.66 3.86 -12.42
C LEU A 194 -17.86 5.10 -12.81
N GLY A 195 -17.79 6.11 -11.94
CA GLY A 195 -16.96 7.29 -12.14
C GLY A 195 -15.49 6.93 -12.37
N TRP A 196 -14.95 6.03 -11.54
CA TRP A 196 -13.58 5.54 -11.68
C TRP A 196 -13.35 4.82 -13.02
N LEU A 197 -14.27 3.92 -13.40
CA LEU A 197 -14.18 3.20 -14.68
C LEU A 197 -14.23 4.15 -15.87
N LEU A 198 -15.16 5.11 -15.86
CA LEU A 198 -15.30 6.08 -16.94
C LEU A 198 -14.11 7.05 -17.04
N THR A 199 -13.49 7.38 -15.93
CA THR A 199 -12.37 8.33 -15.89
C THR A 199 -11.04 7.65 -16.20
N CYS A 200 -10.78 6.47 -15.61
CA CYS A 200 -9.47 5.83 -15.64
C CYS A 200 -9.35 4.68 -16.65
N TRP A 201 -10.49 4.08 -17.08
CA TRP A 201 -10.47 2.86 -17.92
C TRP A 201 -11.21 3.01 -19.24
N ARG A 202 -11.80 4.17 -19.49
CA ARG A 202 -12.41 4.44 -20.79
C ARG A 202 -11.31 4.71 -21.80
N TYR A 203 -11.11 3.74 -22.70
CA TYR A 203 -10.18 3.93 -23.82
C TYR A 203 -10.75 4.95 -24.80
N SER A 204 -10.01 5.99 -25.09
CA SER A 204 -10.24 6.90 -26.21
C SER A 204 -8.92 7.11 -26.93
N ALA A 205 -8.79 6.60 -28.15
CA ALA A 205 -7.59 6.85 -28.94
C ALA A 205 -7.52 8.34 -29.33
N PRO A 206 -6.35 9.00 -29.24
CA PRO A 206 -5.01 8.51 -28.89
C PRO A 206 -4.63 8.71 -27.42
N ASP A 207 -5.49 8.31 -26.50
CA ASP A 207 -5.25 8.48 -25.07
C ASP A 207 -4.18 7.49 -24.58
N PHE A 208 -3.03 8.01 -24.18
CA PHE A 208 -1.90 7.28 -23.59
C PHE A 208 -1.81 7.51 -22.08
N SER A 209 -2.90 7.94 -21.43
CA SER A 209 -2.93 8.07 -19.98
C SER A 209 -2.65 6.71 -19.31
N PRO A 210 -2.04 6.71 -18.10
CA PRO A 210 -1.67 5.46 -17.43
C PRO A 210 -2.91 4.62 -17.13
N PRO A 211 -2.85 3.32 -17.44
CA PRO A 211 -3.91 2.38 -17.12
C PRO A 211 -4.10 2.20 -15.60
#